data_121c045f83f752ea2a791b2d4c7fb9c9
#
_entry.id   121c045f83f752ea2a791b2d4c7fb9c9
#
_cell.length_a   1.000
_cell.length_b   1.000
_cell.length_c   1.000
_cell.angle_alpha   90.00
_cell.angle_beta   90.00
_cell.angle_gamma   90.00
#
_symmetry.space_group_name_H-M   'P 1'
#
loop_
_entity.id
_entity.type
_entity.pdbx_description
1 polymer ?
#
loop_
_entity_poly.entity_id
_entity_poly.type
_entity_poly.pdbx_seq_one_letter_code
_entity_poly.pdbx_strand_id
1 'polypeptide(L)'
;YQNGGFSEGMTTGWTSEERKERGSWFKKFMGGDGLQLARATMEPVYDFIDNNKNHPFFIWYAPELPHYPFDAPEKYYNLYSDKDMSESAKRYYANCTWFDDGVGELKRFLKDKGEFENTMFVYVNDNGWEQNPKQEFRHDSLRWHNGGDKGKLSIYDQSFRTPIIFSWE
;
A
#
# COMPACT_ATOMS: atom_id res chain seq x y z
N TYR A 1 -15.84 -5.86 3.52
CA TYR A 1 -15.12 -7.08 3.91
C TYR A 1 -16.05 -8.23 4.26
N GLN A 2 -17.15 -7.99 4.95
CA GLN A 2 -18.08 -9.04 5.40
C GLN A 2 -18.59 -9.93 4.24
N ASN A 3 -18.93 -9.34 3.10
CA ASN A 3 -19.35 -10.11 1.92
C ASN A 3 -18.23 -10.94 1.27
N GLY A 4 -16.97 -10.66 1.62
CA GLY A 4 -15.79 -11.40 1.19
C GLY A 4 -15.38 -12.52 2.15
N GLY A 5 -16.14 -12.78 3.21
CA GLY A 5 -15.86 -13.83 4.19
C GLY A 5 -14.87 -13.45 5.29
N PHE A 6 -14.51 -12.18 5.42
CA PHE A 6 -13.64 -11.70 6.50
C PHE A 6 -14.47 -11.40 7.76
N SER A 7 -13.96 -11.78 8.93
CA SER A 7 -14.59 -11.50 10.23
C SER A 7 -14.44 -10.03 10.64
N GLU A 8 -13.30 -9.43 10.33
CA GLU A 8 -12.95 -8.06 10.68
C GLU A 8 -12.36 -7.33 9.48
N GLY A 9 -12.40 -5.99 9.48
CA GLY A 9 -11.81 -5.19 8.42
C GLY A 9 -11.97 -3.70 8.66
N MET A 10 -11.02 -2.92 8.17
CA MET A 10 -11.00 -1.47 8.32
C MET A 10 -11.80 -0.71 7.26
N THR A 11 -12.02 -1.30 6.10
CA THR A 11 -12.76 -0.66 5.02
C THR A 11 -14.16 -1.24 4.91
N THR A 12 -15.12 -0.51 5.43
CA THR A 12 -16.54 -0.83 5.26
C THR A 12 -17.10 -0.33 3.92
N GLY A 13 -16.29 0.41 3.15
CA GLY A 13 -16.78 1.26 2.07
C GLY A 13 -17.53 2.47 2.62
N TRP A 14 -17.49 3.58 1.91
CA TRP A 14 -18.22 4.77 2.33
C TRP A 14 -19.60 4.81 1.71
N THR A 15 -20.59 5.17 2.50
CA THR A 15 -21.92 5.52 2.01
C THR A 15 -21.82 6.75 1.09
N SER A 16 -22.85 6.94 0.25
CA SER A 16 -22.90 8.10 -0.66
C SER A 16 -22.88 9.44 0.09
N GLU A 17 -23.37 9.47 1.31
CA GLU A 17 -23.44 10.65 2.17
C GLU A 17 -22.06 10.96 2.78
N GLU A 18 -21.40 9.97 3.36
CA GLU A 18 -20.04 10.12 3.88
C GLU A 18 -19.03 10.54 2.80
N ARG A 19 -19.22 10.06 1.55
CA ARG A 19 -18.41 10.51 0.42
C ARG A 19 -18.58 12.00 0.10
N LYS A 20 -19.77 12.57 0.33
CA LYS A 20 -20.04 14.00 0.10
C LYS A 20 -19.40 14.89 1.14
N GLU A 21 -19.32 14.42 2.38
CA GLU A 21 -18.87 15.23 3.53
C GLU A 21 -17.33 15.28 3.65
N ARG A 22 -16.61 14.30 3.15
CA ARG A 22 -15.17 14.10 3.43
C ARG A 22 -14.19 14.71 2.42
N GLY A 23 -14.46 15.81 1.77
CA GLY A 23 -13.42 16.63 1.11
C GLY A 23 -12.85 16.09 -0.21
N SER A 24 -11.56 15.83 -0.37
CA SER A 24 -10.94 15.59 -1.67
C SER A 24 -11.44 14.32 -2.37
N TRP A 25 -11.44 14.33 -3.70
CA TRP A 25 -11.85 13.21 -4.54
C TRP A 25 -11.13 11.89 -4.16
N PHE A 26 -9.86 11.97 -3.81
CA PHE A 26 -9.06 10.82 -3.43
C PHE A 26 -9.58 10.16 -2.15
N LYS A 27 -9.83 10.93 -1.09
CA LYS A 27 -10.46 10.42 0.14
C LYS A 27 -11.87 9.86 -0.10
N LYS A 28 -12.58 10.42 -1.09
CA LYS A 28 -13.92 9.97 -1.46
C LYS A 28 -13.91 8.65 -2.23
N PHE A 29 -12.87 8.38 -2.98
CA PHE A 29 -12.79 7.23 -3.87
C PHE A 29 -12.08 6.03 -3.22
N MET A 30 -10.97 6.26 -2.53
CA MET A 30 -10.08 5.19 -2.07
C MET A 30 -10.40 4.64 -0.67
N GLY A 31 -11.39 5.17 0.00
CA GLY A 31 -11.98 4.49 1.15
C GLY A 31 -11.32 4.66 2.51
N GLY A 32 -11.82 5.59 3.27
CA GLY A 32 -11.85 5.58 4.72
C GLY A 32 -10.53 5.49 5.47
N ASP A 33 -10.65 4.86 6.61
CA ASP A 33 -9.56 4.74 7.59
C ASP A 33 -8.43 3.81 7.12
N GLY A 34 -8.70 2.95 6.14
CA GLY A 34 -7.68 2.12 5.50
C GLY A 34 -6.53 2.89 4.86
N LEU A 35 -6.76 4.15 4.45
CA LEU A 35 -5.71 5.08 4.00
C LEU A 35 -4.65 5.37 5.06
N GLN A 36 -5.01 5.30 6.32
CA GLN A 36 -4.10 5.60 7.43
C GLN A 36 -3.18 4.43 7.74
N LEU A 37 -3.54 3.23 7.29
CA LEU A 37 -2.75 2.04 7.55
C LEU A 37 -1.37 2.16 6.88
N ALA A 38 -0.33 1.86 7.62
CA ALA A 38 1.08 2.07 7.27
C ALA A 38 1.52 3.54 7.11
N ARG A 39 0.58 4.50 6.89
CA ARG A 39 0.93 5.93 6.81
C ARG A 39 0.95 6.61 8.17
N ALA A 40 -0.01 6.31 9.02
CA ALA A 40 -0.16 6.93 10.33
C ALA A 40 -0.19 5.91 11.47
N THR A 41 -0.68 4.70 11.23
CA THR A 41 -0.81 3.68 12.28
C THR A 41 -0.79 2.26 11.72
N MET A 42 -0.34 1.33 12.55
CA MET A 42 -0.46 -0.12 12.35
C MET A 42 -1.34 -0.77 13.45
N GLU A 43 -1.80 0.02 14.40
CA GLU A 43 -2.56 -0.47 15.57
C GLU A 43 -3.70 -1.43 15.22
N PRO A 44 -4.54 -1.19 14.20
CA PRO A 44 -5.62 -2.14 13.90
C PRO A 44 -5.13 -3.53 13.49
N VAL A 45 -3.95 -3.63 12.87
CA VAL A 45 -3.34 -4.90 12.53
C VAL A 45 -2.77 -5.55 13.78
N TYR A 46 -2.13 -4.78 14.65
CA TYR A 46 -1.55 -5.26 15.89
C TYR A 46 -2.64 -5.73 16.86
N ASP A 47 -3.70 -4.97 17.02
CA ASP A 47 -4.85 -5.35 17.85
C ASP A 47 -5.49 -6.66 17.36
N PHE A 48 -5.67 -6.79 16.04
CA PHE A 48 -6.19 -8.03 15.45
C PHE A 48 -5.29 -9.24 15.77
N ILE A 49 -3.98 -9.11 15.62
CA ILE A 49 -3.04 -10.19 15.94
C ILE A 49 -3.09 -10.53 17.42
N ASP A 50 -3.05 -9.53 18.31
CA ASP A 50 -3.10 -9.76 19.76
C ASP A 50 -4.39 -10.45 20.22
N ASN A 51 -5.50 -10.12 19.61
CA ASN A 51 -6.79 -10.73 19.92
C ASN A 51 -6.94 -12.15 19.38
N ASN A 52 -6.17 -12.52 18.34
CA ASN A 52 -6.31 -13.79 17.63
C ASN A 52 -5.09 -14.71 17.74
N LYS A 53 -4.04 -14.34 18.45
CA LYS A 53 -2.75 -15.09 18.52
C LYS A 53 -2.85 -16.56 18.95
N ASN A 54 -3.95 -16.97 19.60
CA ASN A 54 -4.18 -18.35 20.02
C ASN A 54 -4.98 -19.18 18.99
N HIS A 55 -5.28 -18.61 17.83
CA HIS A 55 -6.06 -19.22 16.76
C HIS A 55 -5.39 -18.99 15.42
N PRO A 56 -5.53 -19.91 14.45
CA PRO A 56 -5.12 -19.62 13.08
C PRO A 56 -5.84 -18.38 12.55
N PHE A 57 -5.10 -17.47 11.93
CA PHE A 57 -5.66 -16.27 11.32
C PHE A 57 -5.11 -16.05 9.91
N PHE A 58 -5.83 -15.25 9.13
CA PHE A 58 -5.44 -14.77 7.84
C PHE A 58 -5.63 -13.25 7.79
N ILE A 59 -4.58 -12.52 7.43
CA ILE A 59 -4.62 -11.07 7.27
C ILE A 59 -4.41 -10.73 5.80
N TRP A 60 -5.37 -10.02 5.22
CA TRP A 60 -5.18 -9.32 3.96
C TRP A 60 -4.75 -7.88 4.25
N TYR A 61 -3.43 -7.68 4.31
CA TYR A 61 -2.81 -6.39 4.53
C TYR A 61 -2.63 -5.67 3.18
N ALA A 62 -3.52 -4.75 2.87
CA ALA A 62 -3.53 -4.01 1.62
C ALA A 62 -3.47 -2.49 1.87
N PRO A 63 -2.31 -1.96 2.31
CA PRO A 63 -2.13 -0.52 2.45
C PRO A 63 -2.11 0.13 1.06
N GLU A 64 -2.40 1.43 0.99
CA GLU A 64 -2.28 2.15 -0.28
C GLU A 64 -0.84 2.40 -0.73
N LEU A 65 0.14 2.31 0.16
CA LEU A 65 1.54 2.38 -0.22
C LEU A 65 1.89 1.23 -1.18
N PRO A 66 2.68 1.50 -2.20
CA PRO A 66 3.37 2.74 -2.57
C PRO A 66 2.60 3.66 -3.51
N HIS A 67 1.28 3.48 -3.67
CA HIS A 67 0.44 4.30 -4.54
C HIS A 67 0.48 5.79 -4.17
N TYR A 68 0.11 6.65 -5.13
CA TYR A 68 -0.11 8.07 -4.87
C TYR A 68 -1.09 8.30 -3.69
N PRO A 69 -0.89 9.35 -2.86
CA PRO A 69 0.08 10.43 -2.97
C PRO A 69 1.52 10.00 -2.64
N PHE A 70 2.49 10.60 -3.34
CA PHE A 70 3.91 10.37 -3.08
C PHE A 70 4.38 11.32 -1.98
N ASP A 71 3.94 11.02 -0.76
CA ASP A 71 4.06 11.85 0.43
C ASP A 71 4.94 11.19 1.52
N ALA A 72 5.82 10.29 1.10
CA ALA A 72 6.74 9.67 2.02
C ALA A 72 7.49 10.71 2.86
N PRO A 73 7.66 10.48 4.18
CA PRO A 73 8.49 11.31 5.03
C PRO A 73 9.88 11.54 4.44
N GLU A 74 10.44 12.71 4.72
CA GLU A 74 11.71 13.16 4.15
C GLU A 74 12.86 12.16 4.37
N LYS A 75 12.86 11.44 5.49
CA LYS A 75 13.86 10.41 5.78
C LYS A 75 13.95 9.35 4.67
N TYR A 76 12.83 8.99 4.03
CA TYR A 76 12.82 8.02 2.93
C TYR A 76 13.20 8.68 1.60
N TYR A 77 12.73 9.90 1.34
CA TYR A 77 13.09 10.65 0.16
C TYR A 77 14.60 10.90 0.07
N ASN A 78 15.22 11.22 1.20
CA ASN A 78 16.66 11.49 1.28
C ASN A 78 17.55 10.31 0.88
N LEU A 79 17.04 9.08 0.92
CA LEU A 79 17.76 7.90 0.41
C LEU A 79 17.97 7.93 -1.11
N TYR A 80 17.18 8.72 -1.81
CA TYR A 80 17.14 8.81 -3.26
C TYR A 80 17.46 10.20 -3.80
N SER A 81 17.61 11.21 -2.96
CA SER A 81 17.76 12.61 -3.34
C SER A 81 18.97 12.88 -4.23
N ASP A 82 20.07 12.15 -4.00
CA ASP A 82 21.34 12.24 -4.73
C ASP A 82 21.44 11.28 -5.94
N LYS A 83 20.44 10.44 -6.16
CA LYS A 83 20.47 9.45 -7.24
C LYS A 83 20.17 10.09 -8.59
N ASP A 84 20.84 9.59 -9.62
CA ASP A 84 20.59 9.98 -11.01
C ASP A 84 19.31 9.31 -11.55
N MET A 85 18.18 9.88 -11.15
CA MET A 85 16.85 9.45 -11.57
C MET A 85 15.87 10.63 -11.54
N SER A 86 14.73 10.47 -12.21
CA SER A 86 13.69 11.51 -12.24
C SER A 86 13.11 11.75 -10.85
N GLU A 87 12.61 12.96 -10.63
CA GLU A 87 11.93 13.34 -9.37
C GLU A 87 10.74 12.39 -9.07
N SER A 88 10.01 12.01 -10.10
CA SER A 88 8.90 11.05 -9.98
C SER A 88 9.38 9.68 -9.46
N ALA A 89 10.51 9.19 -9.97
CA ALA A 89 11.09 7.93 -9.52
C ALA A 89 11.58 8.04 -8.06
N LYS A 90 12.26 9.12 -7.67
CA LYS A 90 12.72 9.34 -6.30
C LYS A 90 11.57 9.24 -5.30
N ARG A 91 10.47 9.93 -5.59
CA ARG A 91 9.28 9.93 -4.74
C ARG A 91 8.58 8.58 -4.69
N TYR A 92 8.47 7.89 -5.81
CA TYR A 92 7.92 6.55 -5.85
C TYR A 92 8.75 5.56 -5.03
N TYR A 93 10.08 5.57 -5.20
CA TYR A 93 10.96 4.69 -4.43
C TYR A 93 10.96 5.03 -2.93
N ALA A 94 10.80 6.30 -2.57
CA ALA A 94 10.62 6.69 -1.18
C ALA A 94 9.34 6.06 -0.58
N ASN A 95 8.22 6.07 -1.31
CA ASN A 95 7.00 5.36 -0.90
C ASN A 95 7.20 3.85 -0.80
N CYS A 96 7.96 3.25 -1.74
CA CYS A 96 8.28 1.82 -1.68
C CYS A 96 9.08 1.47 -0.41
N THR A 97 10.09 2.28 -0.07
CA THR A 97 10.89 2.06 1.14
C THR A 97 10.06 2.27 2.40
N TRP A 98 9.14 3.23 2.39
CA TRP A 98 8.22 3.42 3.50
C TRP A 98 7.30 2.21 3.70
N PHE A 99 6.76 1.64 2.62
CA PHE A 99 6.00 0.40 2.67
C PHE A 99 6.83 -0.76 3.22
N ASP A 100 8.07 -0.92 2.76
CA ASP A 100 8.98 -1.97 3.21
C ASP A 100 9.29 -1.88 4.70
N ASP A 101 9.51 -0.66 5.22
CA ASP A 101 9.66 -0.41 6.65
C ASP A 101 8.42 -0.86 7.45
N GLY A 102 7.22 -0.58 6.95
CA GLY A 102 5.97 -1.03 7.56
C GLY A 102 5.85 -2.56 7.61
N VAL A 103 6.26 -3.25 6.56
CA VAL A 103 6.36 -4.72 6.55
C VAL A 103 7.40 -5.19 7.56
N GLY A 104 8.55 -4.50 7.65
CA GLY A 104 9.58 -4.79 8.64
C GLY A 104 9.08 -4.61 10.08
N GLU A 105 8.26 -3.60 10.35
CA GLU A 105 7.63 -3.38 11.66
C GLU A 105 6.65 -4.50 12.00
N LEU A 106 5.82 -4.93 11.05
CA LEU A 106 4.92 -6.06 11.24
C LEU A 106 5.67 -7.36 11.54
N LYS A 107 6.78 -7.62 10.83
CA LYS A 107 7.64 -8.77 11.11
C LYS A 107 8.23 -8.73 12.52
N ARG A 108 8.71 -7.56 12.98
CA ARG A 108 9.21 -7.39 14.35
C ARG A 108 8.11 -7.64 15.38
N PHE A 109 6.92 -7.07 15.17
CA PHE A 109 5.78 -7.29 16.05
C PHE A 109 5.43 -8.78 16.18
N LEU A 110 5.34 -9.51 15.08
CA LEU A 110 5.09 -10.95 15.09
C LEU A 110 6.20 -11.74 15.80
N LYS A 111 7.47 -11.35 15.67
CA LYS A 111 8.57 -11.95 16.42
C LYS A 111 8.42 -11.73 17.92
N ASP A 112 8.09 -10.52 18.33
CA ASP A 112 7.87 -10.18 19.74
C ASP A 112 6.68 -10.93 20.36
N LYS A 113 5.71 -11.32 19.53
CA LYS A 113 4.56 -12.15 19.95
C LYS A 113 4.80 -13.66 19.85
N GLY A 114 5.92 -14.09 19.28
CA GLY A 114 6.24 -15.51 19.07
C GLY A 114 5.46 -16.17 17.93
N GLU A 115 4.86 -15.36 17.03
CA GLU A 115 4.03 -15.84 15.91
C GLU A 115 4.78 -15.88 14.57
N PHE A 116 5.97 -15.29 14.49
CA PHE A 116 6.68 -15.08 13.24
C PHE A 116 7.05 -16.39 12.52
N GLU A 117 7.62 -17.35 13.23
CA GLU A 117 8.06 -18.64 12.65
C GLU A 117 6.89 -19.50 12.15
N ASN A 118 5.69 -19.25 12.66
CA ASN A 118 4.46 -19.92 12.24
C ASN A 118 3.63 -19.04 11.27
N THR A 119 4.21 -17.98 10.72
CA THR A 119 3.53 -17.06 9.80
C THR A 119 4.15 -17.10 8.42
N MET A 120 3.35 -17.45 7.41
CA MET A 120 3.74 -17.30 6.00
C MET A 120 3.37 -15.91 5.50
N PHE A 121 4.33 -15.19 4.95
CA PHE A 121 4.10 -13.95 4.21
C PHE A 121 3.95 -14.24 2.73
N VAL A 122 2.90 -13.68 2.14
CA VAL A 122 2.68 -13.72 0.70
C VAL A 122 2.56 -12.28 0.19
N TYR A 123 3.53 -11.83 -0.57
CA TYR A 123 3.51 -10.52 -1.20
C TYR A 123 3.02 -10.62 -2.63
N VAL A 124 2.04 -9.80 -2.98
CA VAL A 124 1.47 -9.72 -4.35
C VAL A 124 1.13 -8.27 -4.63
N ASN A 125 1.47 -7.77 -5.81
CA ASN A 125 0.93 -6.50 -6.28
C ASN A 125 -0.42 -6.71 -6.99
N ASP A 126 -1.27 -5.70 -6.94
CA ASP A 126 -2.60 -5.70 -7.58
C ASP A 126 -2.53 -5.56 -9.10
N ASN A 127 -1.50 -4.86 -9.60
CA ASN A 127 -1.27 -4.64 -11.03
C ASN A 127 0.21 -4.39 -11.33
N GLY A 128 0.54 -4.35 -12.60
CA GLY A 128 1.83 -3.92 -13.08
C GLY A 128 2.06 -2.41 -12.91
N TRP A 129 3.20 -1.96 -13.35
CA TRP A 129 3.64 -0.62 -13.07
C TRP A 129 2.91 0.46 -13.88
N GLU A 130 2.83 1.64 -13.32
CA GLU A 130 2.38 2.85 -13.99
C GLU A 130 3.59 3.64 -14.49
N GLN A 131 3.66 3.87 -15.81
CA GLN A 131 4.73 4.65 -16.41
C GLN A 131 4.32 6.11 -16.54
N ASN A 132 5.23 7.03 -16.19
CA ASN A 132 5.14 8.42 -16.67
C ASN A 132 6.12 8.61 -17.83
N PRO A 133 5.69 8.70 -19.09
CA PRO A 133 6.58 8.79 -20.24
C PRO A 133 7.42 10.07 -20.25
N LYS A 134 6.98 11.12 -19.57
CA LYS A 134 7.72 12.38 -19.44
C LYS A 134 8.60 12.42 -18.20
N GLN A 135 8.54 11.41 -17.34
CA GLN A 135 9.25 11.34 -16.06
C GLN A 135 9.05 12.59 -15.16
N GLU A 136 7.96 13.30 -15.35
CA GLU A 136 7.61 14.48 -14.58
C GLU A 136 6.79 14.09 -13.36
N PHE A 137 7.21 14.56 -12.20
CA PHE A 137 6.37 14.52 -11.01
C PHE A 137 5.27 15.56 -11.12
N ARG A 138 4.01 15.12 -11.06
CA ARG A 138 2.85 16.03 -11.06
C ARG A 138 2.13 15.89 -9.73
N HIS A 139 2.37 16.82 -8.85
CA HIS A 139 1.80 16.85 -7.50
C HIS A 139 0.26 17.01 -7.51
N ASP A 140 -0.30 17.62 -8.52
CA ASP A 140 -1.70 18.07 -8.61
C ASP A 140 -2.55 17.29 -9.61
N SER A 141 -1.96 16.41 -10.40
CA SER A 141 -2.70 15.73 -11.45
C SER A 141 -3.17 14.35 -11.02
N LEU A 142 -4.36 14.29 -10.46
CA LEU A 142 -5.22 13.10 -10.45
C LEU A 142 -5.74 12.75 -11.86
N ARG A 143 -5.14 13.27 -12.90
CA ARG A 143 -5.49 12.89 -14.25
C ARG A 143 -4.92 11.52 -14.50
N TRP A 144 -5.77 10.62 -14.88
CA TRP A 144 -5.53 9.27 -15.32
C TRP A 144 -4.57 9.21 -16.52
N HIS A 145 -3.37 9.70 -16.34
CA HIS A 145 -2.29 9.44 -17.25
C HIS A 145 -1.62 8.16 -16.75
N ASN A 146 -2.06 7.04 -17.30
CA ASN A 146 -1.44 5.74 -17.09
C ASN A 146 0.00 5.69 -17.59
N GLY A 147 0.70 6.78 -17.42
CA GLY A 147 2.12 6.91 -17.63
C GLY A 147 2.70 6.35 -18.92
N GLY A 148 1.89 6.03 -19.89
CA GLY A 148 2.34 5.52 -21.17
C GLY A 148 1.48 4.40 -21.75
N ASP A 149 1.74 4.09 -23.00
CA ASP A 149 0.93 3.17 -23.80
C ASP A 149 1.04 1.70 -23.34
N LYS A 150 1.94 1.36 -22.45
CA LYS A 150 2.28 -0.03 -22.10
C LYS A 150 2.20 -0.35 -20.59
N GLY A 151 1.90 0.63 -19.75
CA GLY A 151 1.76 0.44 -18.31
C GLY A 151 0.34 0.07 -17.87
N LYS A 152 0.03 0.35 -16.62
CA LYS A 152 -1.29 0.12 -15.98
C LYS A 152 -2.46 0.52 -16.90
N LEU A 153 -3.49 -0.30 -16.93
CA LEU A 153 -4.67 -0.21 -17.79
C LEU A 153 -4.43 -0.44 -19.29
N SER A 154 -3.24 -0.83 -19.72
CA SER A 154 -2.99 -1.26 -21.09
C SER A 154 -3.16 -2.78 -21.25
N ILE A 155 -3.14 -3.24 -22.50
CA ILE A 155 -3.18 -4.67 -22.83
C ILE A 155 -1.80 -5.33 -22.82
N TYR A 156 -0.76 -4.57 -22.52
CA TYR A 156 0.61 -5.07 -22.58
C TYR A 156 1.02 -5.76 -21.26
N ASP A 157 1.96 -6.69 -21.36
CA ASP A 157 2.49 -7.48 -20.27
C ASP A 157 2.89 -6.65 -19.03
N GLN A 158 3.48 -5.49 -19.23
CA GLN A 158 3.87 -4.58 -18.14
C GLN A 158 2.70 -4.08 -17.29
N SER A 159 1.47 -4.15 -17.81
CA SER A 159 0.26 -3.81 -17.05
C SER A 159 -0.14 -4.89 -16.05
N PHE A 160 0.25 -6.13 -16.28
CA PHE A 160 -0.20 -7.32 -15.53
C PHE A 160 0.94 -8.00 -14.78
N ARG A 161 2.19 -7.80 -15.20
CA ARG A 161 3.34 -8.45 -14.56
C ARG A 161 3.54 -7.91 -13.16
N THR A 162 3.29 -8.77 -12.19
CA THR A 162 3.44 -8.47 -10.76
C THR A 162 4.31 -9.52 -10.10
N PRO A 163 5.13 -9.15 -9.10
CA PRO A 163 5.83 -10.13 -8.29
C PRO A 163 4.85 -10.89 -7.40
N ILE A 164 5.14 -12.19 -7.19
CA ILE A 164 4.54 -12.99 -6.15
C ILE A 164 5.70 -13.58 -5.35
N ILE A 165 5.78 -13.23 -4.07
CA ILE A 165 6.89 -13.63 -3.20
C ILE A 165 6.33 -14.34 -1.97
N PHE A 166 6.84 -15.51 -1.67
CA PHE A 166 6.55 -16.24 -0.45
C PHE A 166 7.76 -16.16 0.48
N SER A 167 7.52 -15.89 1.76
CA SER A 167 8.54 -15.90 2.81
C SER A 167 7.98 -16.63 4.03
N TRP A 168 8.68 -17.67 4.44
CA TRP A 168 8.40 -18.44 5.63
C TRP A 168 9.74 -18.90 6.22
N GLU A 169 9.94 -18.74 7.53
CA GLU A 169 11.12 -19.17 8.27
C GLU A 169 10.82 -20.41 9.08
#